data_cb098b5c1935e96708ec8ad8c41ec17c
#
_entry.id   cb098b5c1935e96708ec8ad8c41ec17c
#
_cell.length_a   1.000
_cell.length_b   1.000
_cell.length_c   1.000
_cell.angle_alpha   90.00
_cell.angle_beta   90.00
_cell.angle_gamma   90.00
#
_symmetry.space_group_name_H-M   'P 1'
#
loop_
_entity.id
_entity.type
_entity.pdbx_description
1 polymer ?
#
loop_
_entity_poly.entity_id
_entity_poly.type
_entity_poly.pdbx_seq_one_letter_code
_entity_poly.pdbx_strand_id
1 'polypeptide(L)'
;MGAYGAALLAKERTTAETPVPELDEKTFDLTDVKRREFLCRGCSNHCRLTLHRFASGEKFVSGNRCEFALKSLGRAAKDEVSFHDEKTALLFDRPVLEEALRGAIGIPRVLNVYEHYPFWHAFFTKLGFKVVLSPASNRTIAAKGTETIPSQTLCWPAKLAHGHVTWLAEEGVE
;
A
#
# COMPACT_ATOMS: atom_id res chain seq x y z
N MET A 1 5.90 -27.43 -2.71
CA MET A 1 6.25 -28.15 -1.46
C MET A 1 5.33 -27.72 -0.31
N GLY A 2 5.09 -26.41 -0.06
CA GLY A 2 4.25 -25.94 1.07
C GLY A 2 2.81 -26.47 1.06
N ALA A 3 2.13 -26.47 -0.09
CA ALA A 3 0.76 -26.96 -0.19
C ALA A 3 0.64 -28.46 0.13
N TYR A 4 1.61 -29.26 -0.31
CA TYR A 4 1.64 -30.69 -0.01
C TYR A 4 1.89 -30.96 1.48
N GLY A 5 2.82 -30.23 2.10
CA GLY A 5 3.04 -30.31 3.56
C GLY A 5 1.82 -29.91 4.37
N ALA A 6 1.13 -28.84 3.97
CA ALA A 6 -0.11 -28.42 4.61
C ALA A 6 -1.21 -29.49 4.49
N ALA A 7 -1.34 -30.16 3.35
CA ALA A 7 -2.29 -31.24 3.17
C ALA A 7 -1.99 -32.47 4.06
N LEU A 8 -0.70 -32.82 4.22
CA LEU A 8 -0.29 -33.90 5.12
C LEU A 8 -0.60 -33.56 6.59
N LEU A 9 -0.28 -32.34 7.04
CA LEU A 9 -0.62 -31.89 8.39
C LEU A 9 -2.13 -31.84 8.64
N ALA A 10 -2.89 -31.40 7.66
CA ALA A 10 -4.34 -31.43 7.75
C ALA A 10 -4.85 -32.86 7.90
N LYS A 11 -4.35 -33.80 7.10
CA LYS A 11 -4.71 -35.22 7.17
C LYS A 11 -4.41 -35.82 8.55
N GLU A 12 -3.26 -35.51 9.15
CA GLU A 12 -2.89 -35.99 10.49
C GLU A 12 -3.79 -35.40 11.60
N ARG A 13 -4.28 -34.18 11.43
CA ARG A 13 -5.08 -33.47 12.44
C ARG A 13 -6.58 -33.66 12.28
N THR A 14 -7.03 -34.23 11.17
CA THR A 14 -8.45 -34.48 10.89
C THR A 14 -8.87 -35.82 11.44
N THR A 15 -9.87 -35.83 12.32
CA THR A 15 -10.52 -37.02 12.84
C THR A 15 -11.88 -37.22 12.16
N ALA A 16 -12.50 -38.37 12.36
CA ALA A 16 -13.87 -38.65 11.84
C ALA A 16 -14.93 -37.65 12.36
N GLU A 17 -14.66 -37.00 13.49
CA GLU A 17 -15.54 -36.00 14.10
C GLU A 17 -15.24 -34.56 13.66
N THR A 18 -14.14 -34.33 12.89
CA THR A 18 -13.79 -33.00 12.43
C THR A 18 -14.81 -32.55 11.37
N PRO A 19 -15.49 -31.40 11.57
CA PRO A 19 -16.44 -30.89 10.57
C PRO A 19 -15.72 -30.63 9.26
N VAL A 20 -16.02 -31.39 8.24
CA VAL A 20 -15.51 -31.11 6.88
C VAL A 20 -16.55 -30.23 6.19
N PRO A 21 -16.16 -29.05 5.68
CA PRO A 21 -17.09 -28.25 4.90
C PRO A 21 -17.54 -29.05 3.68
N GLU A 22 -18.85 -29.14 3.46
CA GLU A 22 -19.42 -29.77 2.27
C GLU A 22 -18.94 -28.97 1.05
N LEU A 23 -18.00 -29.55 0.32
CA LEU A 23 -17.47 -28.98 -0.91
C LEU A 23 -18.43 -29.37 -2.04
N ASP A 24 -19.38 -28.51 -2.39
CA ASP A 24 -20.21 -28.68 -3.57
C ASP A 24 -19.32 -28.64 -4.83
N GLU A 25 -19.39 -29.67 -5.67
CA GLU A 25 -18.65 -29.71 -6.94
C GLU A 25 -18.91 -28.48 -7.80
N LYS A 26 -20.12 -27.90 -7.73
CA LYS A 26 -20.48 -26.66 -8.42
C LYS A 26 -19.69 -25.45 -7.94
N THR A 27 -19.19 -25.45 -6.69
CA THR A 27 -18.35 -24.38 -6.14
C THR A 27 -16.95 -24.38 -6.77
N PHE A 28 -16.49 -25.52 -7.27
CA PHE A 28 -15.18 -25.68 -7.94
C PHE A 28 -15.27 -25.68 -9.47
N ASP A 29 -16.46 -25.57 -10.04
CA ASP A 29 -16.58 -25.43 -11.48
C ASP A 29 -16.14 -24.04 -11.92
N LEU A 30 -14.87 -23.93 -12.27
CA LEU A 30 -14.24 -22.70 -12.78
C LEU A 30 -14.45 -22.54 -14.30
N THR A 31 -15.17 -23.45 -14.96
CA THR A 31 -15.33 -23.44 -16.42
C THR A 31 -16.18 -22.26 -16.88
N ASP A 32 -17.09 -21.76 -16.05
CA ASP A 32 -18.04 -20.69 -16.37
C ASP A 32 -17.68 -19.33 -15.71
N VAL A 33 -16.41 -19.13 -15.34
CA VAL A 33 -15.95 -17.86 -14.75
C VAL A 33 -15.73 -16.82 -15.85
N LYS A 34 -16.63 -15.84 -15.92
CA LYS A 34 -16.45 -14.67 -16.81
C LYS A 34 -15.45 -13.71 -16.20
N ARG A 35 -14.39 -13.38 -16.95
CA ARG A 35 -13.31 -12.48 -16.55
C ARG A 35 -13.37 -11.20 -17.35
N ARG A 36 -13.20 -10.05 -16.64
CA ARG A 36 -13.09 -8.73 -17.27
C ARG A 36 -11.95 -7.96 -16.64
N GLU A 37 -11.02 -7.52 -17.44
CA GLU A 37 -9.91 -6.65 -17.00
C GLU A 37 -10.28 -5.18 -17.17
N PHE A 38 -9.83 -4.35 -16.21
CA PHE A 38 -9.97 -2.90 -16.26
C PHE A 38 -8.90 -2.22 -15.39
N LEU A 39 -8.69 -0.93 -15.63
CA LEU A 39 -7.79 -0.11 -14.80
C LEU A 39 -8.57 0.56 -13.68
N CYS A 40 -8.06 0.44 -12.46
CA CYS A 40 -8.58 1.17 -11.30
C CYS A 40 -8.35 2.67 -11.48
N ARG A 41 -9.37 3.48 -11.16
CA ARG A 41 -9.31 4.95 -11.21
C ARG A 41 -9.31 5.60 -9.83
N GLY A 42 -9.09 4.82 -8.77
CA GLY A 42 -9.14 5.28 -7.38
C GLY A 42 -7.96 6.14 -6.96
N CYS A 43 -6.78 5.95 -7.58
CA CYS A 43 -5.58 6.73 -7.31
C CYS A 43 -4.59 6.65 -8.48
N SER A 44 -3.46 7.35 -8.39
CA SER A 44 -2.41 7.38 -9.41
C SER A 44 -1.72 6.03 -9.69
N ASN A 45 -1.94 5.00 -8.85
CA ASN A 45 -1.39 3.67 -9.09
C ASN A 45 -2.02 2.95 -10.29
N HIS A 46 -3.25 3.29 -10.68
CA HIS A 46 -3.96 2.71 -11.82
C HIS A 46 -3.81 1.18 -11.91
N CYS A 47 -4.03 0.47 -10.79
CA CYS A 47 -3.89 -0.99 -10.73
C CYS A 47 -4.72 -1.66 -11.83
N ARG A 48 -4.12 -2.64 -12.53
CA ARG A 48 -4.87 -3.52 -13.43
C ARG A 48 -5.65 -4.52 -12.58
N LEU A 49 -6.97 -4.46 -12.67
CA LEU A 49 -7.89 -5.29 -11.90
C LEU A 49 -8.55 -6.30 -12.82
N THR A 50 -8.79 -7.49 -12.30
CA THR A 50 -9.58 -8.53 -12.97
C THR A 50 -10.83 -8.82 -12.14
N LEU A 51 -12.00 -8.54 -12.70
CA LEU A 51 -13.28 -8.93 -12.13
C LEU A 51 -13.60 -10.36 -12.58
N HIS A 52 -13.76 -11.25 -11.63
CA HIS A 52 -14.25 -12.61 -11.83
C HIS A 52 -15.72 -12.65 -11.45
N ARG A 53 -16.55 -13.17 -12.32
CA ARG A 53 -17.96 -13.42 -12.06
C ARG A 53 -18.20 -14.91 -12.19
N PHE A 54 -18.60 -15.53 -11.10
CA PHE A 54 -18.89 -16.95 -11.02
C PHE A 54 -20.33 -17.25 -11.49
N ALA A 55 -20.60 -18.50 -11.85
CA ALA A 55 -21.93 -18.96 -12.21
C ALA A 55 -22.96 -18.76 -11.09
N SER A 56 -22.52 -18.82 -9.83
CA SER A 56 -23.31 -18.51 -8.63
C SER A 56 -23.78 -17.03 -8.56
N GLY A 57 -23.29 -16.16 -9.45
CA GLY A 57 -23.51 -14.70 -9.40
C GLY A 57 -22.54 -13.94 -8.50
N GLU A 58 -21.73 -14.65 -7.75
CA GLU A 58 -20.68 -14.02 -6.93
C GLU A 58 -19.64 -13.32 -7.79
N LYS A 59 -19.08 -12.25 -7.22
CA LYS A 59 -18.05 -11.44 -7.88
C LYS A 59 -16.80 -11.41 -7.02
N PHE A 60 -15.65 -11.56 -7.62
CA PHE A 60 -14.35 -11.42 -6.97
C PHE A 60 -13.46 -10.49 -7.81
N VAL A 61 -12.67 -9.64 -7.14
CA VAL A 61 -11.68 -8.79 -7.81
C VAL A 61 -10.29 -9.21 -7.36
N SER A 62 -9.41 -9.40 -8.33
CA SER A 62 -7.99 -9.65 -8.12
C SER A 62 -7.14 -8.52 -8.71
N GLY A 63 -5.86 -8.46 -8.30
CA GLY A 63 -4.93 -7.42 -8.76
C GLY A 63 -5.01 -6.10 -7.98
N ASN A 64 -5.92 -5.98 -7.01
CA ASN A 64 -6.01 -4.82 -6.14
C ASN A 64 -4.84 -4.80 -5.14
N ARG A 65 -4.37 -3.58 -4.85
CA ARG A 65 -3.34 -3.31 -3.82
C ARG A 65 -3.91 -2.57 -2.61
N CYS A 66 -5.19 -2.27 -2.63
CA CYS A 66 -5.93 -1.61 -1.56
C CYS A 66 -7.41 -2.05 -1.63
N GLU A 67 -8.18 -1.68 -0.64
CA GLU A 67 -9.59 -2.07 -0.53
C GLU A 67 -10.55 -1.25 -1.40
N PHE A 68 -10.09 -0.20 -2.06
CA PHE A 68 -10.95 0.66 -2.88
C PHE A 68 -11.80 -0.12 -3.90
N ALA A 69 -11.20 -1.10 -4.57
CA ALA A 69 -11.91 -1.93 -5.53
C ALA A 69 -12.96 -2.83 -4.89
N LEU A 70 -12.72 -3.31 -3.67
CA LEU A 70 -13.67 -4.14 -2.90
C LEU A 70 -14.84 -3.31 -2.41
N LYS A 71 -14.58 -2.08 -1.94
CA LYS A 71 -15.62 -1.12 -1.53
C LYS A 71 -16.57 -0.80 -2.68
N SER A 72 -16.04 -0.62 -3.90
CA SER A 72 -16.85 -0.35 -5.09
C SER A 72 -17.77 -1.51 -5.52
N LEU A 73 -17.48 -2.73 -5.05
CA LEU A 73 -18.31 -3.93 -5.26
C LEU A 73 -19.33 -4.18 -4.12
N GLY A 74 -19.45 -3.27 -3.15
CA GLY A 74 -20.33 -3.44 -2.00
C GLY A 74 -19.82 -4.49 -0.98
N ARG A 75 -18.58 -4.95 -1.12
CA ARG A 75 -17.88 -5.86 -0.20
C ARG A 75 -16.93 -5.10 0.72
N ALA A 76 -17.33 -3.90 1.16
CA ALA A 76 -16.61 -3.28 2.26
C ALA A 76 -16.71 -4.17 3.48
N ALA A 77 -15.56 -4.51 4.07
CA ALA A 77 -15.57 -5.06 5.41
C ALA A 77 -16.40 -4.10 6.28
N LYS A 78 -17.36 -4.62 7.01
CA LYS A 78 -18.19 -3.83 7.91
C LYS A 78 -17.24 -3.05 8.83
N ASP A 79 -17.33 -1.73 8.78
CA ASP A 79 -16.82 -0.76 9.77
C ASP A 79 -15.59 -1.18 10.60
N GLU A 80 -14.61 -1.82 9.98
CA GLU A 80 -13.29 -2.00 10.61
C GLU A 80 -12.63 -0.64 10.69
N VAL A 81 -12.44 -0.15 11.89
CA VAL A 81 -11.71 1.09 12.15
C VAL A 81 -10.27 0.89 11.68
N SER A 82 -9.90 1.55 10.59
CA SER A 82 -8.54 1.55 10.10
C SER A 82 -7.68 2.49 10.93
N PHE A 83 -6.93 1.96 11.89
CA PHE A 83 -5.94 2.74 12.63
C PHE A 83 -4.78 3.24 11.77
N HIS A 84 -4.68 2.82 10.50
CA HIS A 84 -3.62 3.27 9.61
C HIS A 84 -3.70 4.77 9.31
N ASP A 85 -4.90 5.28 9.03
CA ASP A 85 -5.10 6.69 8.72
C ASP A 85 -4.87 7.58 9.95
N GLU A 86 -5.34 7.12 11.11
CA GLU A 86 -5.08 7.78 12.40
C GLU A 86 -3.58 7.82 12.73
N LYS A 87 -2.89 6.68 12.62
CA LYS A 87 -1.44 6.61 12.80
C LYS A 87 -0.71 7.54 11.84
N THR A 88 -1.13 7.59 10.59
CA THR A 88 -0.51 8.43 9.56
C THR A 88 -0.70 9.92 9.89
N ALA A 89 -1.89 10.33 10.32
CA ALA A 89 -2.16 11.69 10.77
C ALA A 89 -1.33 12.06 12.00
N LEU A 90 -1.28 11.20 13.02
CA LEU A 90 -0.48 11.41 14.22
C LEU A 90 1.03 11.57 13.93
N LEU A 91 1.55 10.89 12.91
CA LEU A 91 2.95 11.00 12.54
C LEU A 91 3.25 12.27 11.73
N PHE A 92 2.46 12.55 10.71
CA PHE A 92 2.82 13.49 9.66
C PHE A 92 2.05 14.81 9.69
N ASP A 93 0.91 14.86 10.38
CA ASP A 93 0.12 16.10 10.51
C ASP A 93 0.75 16.99 11.59
N ARG A 94 1.74 17.80 11.18
CA ARG A 94 2.52 18.66 12.04
C ARG A 94 2.44 20.11 11.58
N PRO A 95 2.43 21.08 12.52
CA PRO A 95 2.39 22.49 12.17
C PRO A 95 3.63 22.88 11.37
N VAL A 96 3.45 23.66 10.32
CA VAL A 96 4.55 24.19 9.50
C VAL A 96 5.00 25.52 10.06
N LEU A 97 6.31 25.73 10.16
CA LEU A 97 6.87 27.01 10.54
C LEU A 97 6.75 27.99 9.36
N GLU A 98 5.89 28.98 9.45
CA GLU A 98 5.64 29.97 8.38
C GLU A 98 6.86 30.87 8.16
N GLU A 99 7.43 31.39 9.25
CA GLU A 99 8.59 32.30 9.22
C GLU A 99 9.86 31.55 9.61
N ALA A 100 10.50 30.93 8.63
CA ALA A 100 11.74 30.18 8.84
C ALA A 100 12.97 31.07 8.61
N LEU A 101 13.70 31.36 9.66
CA LEU A 101 14.92 32.21 9.61
C LEU A 101 16.09 31.53 8.88
N ARG A 102 16.09 30.20 8.76
CA ARG A 102 17.17 29.39 8.21
C ARG A 102 16.84 28.71 6.88
N GLY A 103 15.71 29.03 6.30
CA GLY A 103 15.26 28.43 5.04
C GLY A 103 14.46 27.13 5.25
N ALA A 104 14.38 26.32 4.22
CA ALA A 104 13.61 25.09 4.21
C ALA A 104 14.52 23.85 4.18
N ILE A 105 14.09 22.77 4.82
CA ILE A 105 14.74 21.48 4.77
C ILE A 105 13.73 20.39 4.37
N GLY A 106 14.12 19.54 3.42
CA GLY A 106 13.29 18.46 2.90
C GLY A 106 13.45 17.17 3.70
N ILE A 107 12.32 16.52 4.02
CA ILE A 107 12.33 15.18 4.61
C ILE A 107 11.60 14.23 3.65
N PRO A 108 12.27 13.20 3.11
CA PRO A 108 11.63 12.22 2.26
C PRO A 108 10.72 11.30 3.08
N ARG A 109 9.43 11.24 2.75
CA ARG A 109 8.42 10.42 3.46
C ARG A 109 8.55 8.94 3.09
N VAL A 110 9.63 8.30 3.53
CA VAL A 110 9.99 6.93 3.17
C VAL A 110 10.82 6.26 4.26
N LEU A 111 10.91 4.95 4.24
CA LEU A 111 11.72 4.14 5.14
C LEU A 111 11.42 4.44 6.64
N ASN A 112 12.46 4.61 7.44
CA ASN A 112 12.38 4.86 8.89
C ASN A 112 11.78 6.23 9.27
N VAL A 113 11.56 7.12 8.31
CA VAL A 113 10.84 8.37 8.54
C VAL A 113 9.43 8.11 9.08
N TYR A 114 8.82 6.98 8.73
CA TYR A 114 7.55 6.55 9.32
C TYR A 114 7.59 6.26 10.83
N GLU A 115 8.78 6.21 11.43
CA GLU A 115 8.95 6.07 12.89
C GLU A 115 9.51 7.35 13.51
N HIS A 116 10.44 8.01 12.81
CA HIS A 116 11.25 9.10 13.38
C HIS A 116 10.84 10.51 12.95
N TYR A 117 9.84 10.67 12.07
CA TYR A 117 9.42 11.98 11.59
C TYR A 117 9.10 12.99 12.71
N PRO A 118 8.35 12.64 13.78
CA PRO A 118 8.05 13.57 14.84
C PRO A 118 9.29 14.17 15.51
N PHE A 119 10.34 13.37 15.68
CA PHE A 119 11.61 13.81 16.23
C PHE A 119 12.31 14.78 15.27
N TRP A 120 12.49 14.41 14.01
CA TRP A 120 13.19 15.24 13.03
C TRP A 120 12.44 16.53 12.73
N HIS A 121 11.12 16.48 12.65
CA HIS A 121 10.30 17.67 12.51
C HIS A 121 10.51 18.63 13.66
N ALA A 122 10.40 18.18 14.91
CA ALA A 122 10.61 19.01 16.08
C ALA A 122 12.05 19.58 16.17
N PHE A 123 13.04 18.76 15.82
CA PHE A 123 14.44 19.17 15.82
C PHE A 123 14.71 20.30 14.82
N PHE A 124 14.36 20.14 13.56
CA PHE A 124 14.59 21.15 12.54
C PHE A 124 13.74 22.41 12.74
N THR A 125 12.49 22.25 13.17
CA THR A 125 11.63 23.39 13.50
C THR A 125 12.21 24.24 14.64
N LYS A 126 12.74 23.59 15.69
CA LYS A 126 13.41 24.31 16.80
C LYS A 126 14.71 24.98 16.38
N LEU A 127 15.38 24.46 15.37
CA LEU A 127 16.55 25.11 14.77
C LEU A 127 16.19 26.29 13.84
N GLY A 128 14.90 26.55 13.60
CA GLY A 128 14.43 27.65 12.76
C GLY A 128 14.31 27.31 11.27
N PHE A 129 14.22 26.02 10.90
CA PHE A 129 13.97 25.59 9.53
C PHE A 129 12.48 25.35 9.30
N LYS A 130 12.01 25.66 8.09
CA LYS A 130 10.74 25.16 7.57
C LYS A 130 10.92 23.71 7.13
N VAL A 131 10.20 22.80 7.76
CA VAL A 131 10.25 21.39 7.36
C VAL A 131 9.25 21.13 6.22
N VAL A 132 9.76 20.63 5.10
CA VAL A 132 8.98 20.22 3.94
C VAL A 132 9.00 18.70 3.85
N LEU A 133 7.84 18.08 4.07
CA LEU A 133 7.68 16.64 3.92
C LEU A 133 7.26 16.31 2.50
N SER A 134 7.93 15.36 1.84
CA SER A 134 7.48 14.89 0.54
C SER A 134 6.12 14.18 0.64
N PRO A 135 5.30 14.17 -0.42
CA PRO A 135 3.96 13.59 -0.38
C PRO A 135 3.98 12.07 -0.12
N ALA A 136 2.82 11.48 0.14
CA ALA A 136 2.71 10.03 0.30
C ALA A 136 3.19 9.30 -0.96
N SER A 137 3.89 8.17 -0.76
CA SER A 137 4.42 7.35 -1.85
C SER A 137 3.31 6.92 -2.81
N ASN A 138 3.53 7.14 -4.09
CA ASN A 138 2.64 6.72 -5.16
C ASN A 138 3.47 6.44 -6.43
N ARG A 139 2.79 6.00 -7.50
CA ARG A 139 3.47 5.66 -8.75
C ARG A 139 4.17 6.86 -9.40
N THR A 140 3.63 8.06 -9.28
CA THR A 140 4.23 9.28 -9.83
C THR A 140 5.53 9.61 -9.12
N ILE A 141 5.56 9.55 -7.79
CA ILE A 141 6.78 9.72 -6.99
C ILE A 141 7.82 8.65 -7.35
N ALA A 142 7.41 7.37 -7.43
CA ALA A 142 8.33 6.30 -7.82
C ALA A 142 8.97 6.53 -9.19
N ALA A 143 8.19 7.01 -10.16
CA ALA A 143 8.67 7.28 -11.52
C ALA A 143 9.73 8.38 -11.56
N LYS A 144 9.63 9.43 -10.74
CA LYS A 144 10.61 10.52 -10.67
C LYS A 144 12.01 10.04 -10.30
N GLY A 145 12.12 9.00 -9.48
CA GLY A 145 13.41 8.48 -9.04
C GLY A 145 14.04 7.44 -9.96
N THR A 146 13.36 7.01 -11.03
CA THR A 146 13.77 5.85 -11.82
C THR A 146 15.18 5.97 -12.39
N GLU A 147 15.54 7.14 -12.90
CA GLU A 147 16.83 7.38 -13.55
C GLU A 147 17.99 7.53 -12.55
N THR A 148 17.69 7.80 -11.28
CA THR A 148 18.70 7.97 -10.23
C THR A 148 19.03 6.67 -9.49
N ILE A 149 18.32 5.57 -9.77
CA ILE A 149 18.52 4.27 -9.12
C ILE A 149 19.78 3.61 -9.65
N PRO A 150 20.82 3.43 -8.82
CA PRO A 150 22.13 2.92 -9.28
C PRO A 150 22.14 1.41 -9.56
N SER A 151 21.16 0.67 -9.00
CA SER A 151 21.13 -0.79 -9.12
C SER A 151 19.72 -1.35 -9.09
N GLN A 152 19.48 -2.34 -9.92
CA GLN A 152 18.22 -3.08 -9.97
C GLN A 152 17.97 -3.94 -8.72
N THR A 153 19.04 -4.27 -7.98
CA THR A 153 18.97 -5.13 -6.79
C THR A 153 18.47 -4.40 -5.53
N LEU A 154 18.34 -3.08 -5.57
CA LEU A 154 17.74 -2.33 -4.45
C LEU A 154 16.32 -2.81 -4.16
N CYS A 155 15.97 -2.91 -2.87
CA CYS A 155 14.62 -3.21 -2.46
C CYS A 155 13.66 -2.08 -2.87
N TRP A 156 12.38 -2.41 -3.02
CA TRP A 156 11.38 -1.43 -3.48
C TRP A 156 11.29 -0.17 -2.61
N PRO A 157 11.28 -0.25 -1.26
CA PRO A 157 11.28 0.95 -0.42
C PRO A 157 12.50 1.85 -0.63
N ALA A 158 13.70 1.28 -0.86
CA ALA A 158 14.88 2.06 -1.17
C ALA A 158 14.77 2.75 -2.54
N LYS A 159 14.19 2.09 -3.55
CA LYS A 159 13.90 2.71 -4.85
C LYS A 159 12.93 3.88 -4.72
N LEU A 160 11.92 3.77 -3.84
CA LEU A 160 11.00 4.88 -3.57
C LEU A 160 11.72 6.10 -2.97
N ALA A 161 12.76 5.90 -2.15
CA ALA A 161 13.54 6.99 -1.56
C ALA A 161 14.11 7.91 -2.65
N HIS A 162 14.59 7.38 -3.75
CA HIS A 162 15.08 8.15 -4.89
C HIS A 162 14.00 9.11 -5.43
N GLY A 163 12.77 8.62 -5.61
CA GLY A 163 11.66 9.44 -6.09
C GLY A 163 11.29 10.57 -5.13
N HIS A 164 11.32 10.32 -3.83
CA HIS A 164 11.06 11.34 -2.81
C HIS A 164 12.15 12.42 -2.77
N VAL A 165 13.41 12.01 -2.88
CA VAL A 165 14.54 12.95 -2.93
C VAL A 165 14.49 13.80 -4.20
N THR A 166 14.24 13.19 -5.36
CA THR A 166 14.07 13.93 -6.63
C THR A 166 12.92 14.93 -6.54
N TRP A 167 11.78 14.53 -5.97
CA TRP A 167 10.66 15.45 -5.76
C TRP A 167 11.04 16.66 -4.91
N LEU A 168 11.74 16.45 -3.78
CA LEU A 168 12.19 17.54 -2.91
C LEU A 168 13.18 18.46 -3.61
N ALA A 169 14.09 17.90 -4.41
CA ALA A 169 15.05 18.71 -5.20
C ALA A 169 14.34 19.56 -6.26
N GLU A 170 13.30 19.05 -6.92
CA GLU A 170 12.46 19.79 -7.87
C GLU A 170 11.69 20.93 -7.20
N GLU A 171 11.25 20.74 -5.95
CA GLU A 171 10.63 21.81 -5.12
C GLU A 171 11.65 22.85 -4.60
N GLY A 172 12.94 22.70 -4.93
CA GLY A 172 13.99 23.62 -4.51
C GLY A 172 14.30 23.56 -3.02
N VAL A 173 14.12 22.43 -2.38
CA VAL A 173 14.35 22.22 -0.94
C VAL A 173 15.64 21.43 -0.76
N GLU A 174 16.51 21.92 0.11
CA GLU A 174 17.76 21.26 0.50
C GLU A 174 17.53 20.14 1.54
#